data_95c28ba3fd0cfc2d40554eec17878e54
#
_entry.id   95c28ba3fd0cfc2d40554eec17878e54
#
_cell.length_a   1.000
_cell.length_b   1.000
_cell.length_c   1.000
_cell.angle_alpha   90.00
_cell.angle_beta   90.00
_cell.angle_gamma   90.00
#
_symmetry.space_group_name_H-M   'P 1'
#
loop_
_entity.id
_entity.type
_entity.pdbx_description
1 polymer ?
#
loop_
_entity_poly.entity_id
_entity_poly.type
_entity_poly.pdbx_seq_one_letter_code
_entity_poly.pdbx_strand_id
1 'polypeptide(L)'
;MEPEKVEACVDEVGIGFMFAQTFNKSMRFVGQARSEMGIRTVFNILGPLANPSGAKGMLVGVYDPALTEIIASVMGQLGVKRALVVSGRDHMDEITLSTKTVVSELKEGTVETYEIAPEDFGFKTVDLAELQGGTAAENAEITRAIL
;
A
#
# COMPACT_ATOMS: atom_id res chain seq x y z
N MET A 1 -2.10 11.53 -15.26
CA MET A 1 -3.12 12.56 -15.01
C MET A 1 -2.45 13.68 -14.26
N GLU A 2 -2.68 14.93 -14.63
CA GLU A 2 -2.06 16.07 -13.93
C GLU A 2 -2.69 16.25 -12.54
N PRO A 3 -1.94 16.80 -11.56
CA PRO A 3 -2.41 16.94 -10.18
C PRO A 3 -3.76 17.64 -10.04
N GLU A 4 -3.99 18.70 -10.79
CA GLU A 4 -5.24 19.49 -10.76
C GLU A 4 -6.46 18.66 -11.21
N LYS A 5 -6.27 17.72 -12.12
CA LYS A 5 -7.33 16.79 -12.54
C LYS A 5 -7.61 15.72 -11.49
N VAL A 6 -6.59 15.31 -10.73
CA VAL A 6 -6.78 14.37 -9.63
C VAL A 6 -7.51 15.05 -8.48
N GLU A 7 -7.16 16.30 -8.15
CA GLU A 7 -7.85 17.12 -7.16
C GLU A 7 -9.33 17.25 -7.50
N ALA A 8 -9.66 17.68 -8.73
CA ALA A 8 -11.02 17.78 -9.19
C ALA A 8 -11.77 16.42 -9.11
N CYS A 9 -11.10 15.32 -9.43
CA CYS A 9 -11.71 13.99 -9.33
C CYS A 9 -12.02 13.62 -7.87
N VAL A 10 -11.14 13.94 -6.93
CA VAL A 10 -11.41 13.73 -5.49
C VAL A 10 -12.55 14.59 -5.01
N ASP A 11 -12.60 15.87 -5.42
CA ASP A 11 -13.63 16.81 -4.97
C ASP A 11 -15.02 16.49 -5.55
N GLU A 12 -15.10 16.06 -6.82
CA GLU A 12 -16.38 15.82 -7.50
C GLU A 12 -16.86 14.37 -7.35
N VAL A 13 -15.95 13.39 -7.32
CA VAL A 13 -16.27 11.94 -7.34
C VAL A 13 -15.97 11.27 -6.00
N GLY A 14 -15.09 11.85 -5.16
CA GLY A 14 -14.71 11.32 -3.86
C GLY A 14 -13.53 10.33 -3.90
N ILE A 15 -12.96 10.06 -5.09
CA ILE A 15 -11.81 9.16 -5.26
C ILE A 15 -10.87 9.72 -6.34
N GLY A 16 -9.56 9.52 -6.16
CA GLY A 16 -8.55 9.92 -7.14
C GLY A 16 -7.33 9.02 -7.11
N PHE A 17 -6.72 8.80 -8.27
CA PHE A 17 -5.51 8.00 -8.40
C PHE A 17 -4.27 8.90 -8.50
N MET A 18 -3.43 8.87 -7.44
CA MET A 18 -2.20 9.65 -7.36
C MET A 18 -1.01 8.81 -7.84
N PHE A 19 -0.70 8.88 -9.14
CA PHE A 19 0.44 8.16 -9.69
C PHE A 19 1.77 8.69 -9.11
N ALA A 20 2.50 7.83 -8.40
CA ALA A 20 3.67 8.22 -7.61
C ALA A 20 4.74 8.99 -8.38
N GLN A 21 5.00 8.64 -9.65
CA GLN A 21 5.99 9.35 -10.48
C GLN A 21 5.60 10.80 -10.78
N THR A 22 4.30 11.12 -10.81
CA THR A 22 3.79 12.47 -11.01
C THR A 22 3.82 13.28 -9.71
N PHE A 23 3.42 12.67 -8.61
CA PHE A 23 3.23 13.35 -7.33
C PHE A 23 4.49 13.42 -6.48
N ASN A 24 5.36 12.41 -6.54
CA ASN A 24 6.62 12.38 -5.80
C ASN A 24 7.81 12.71 -6.70
N LYS A 25 7.92 13.97 -7.09
CA LYS A 25 8.95 14.45 -8.03
C LYS A 25 10.38 14.22 -7.54
N SER A 26 10.62 14.19 -6.22
CA SER A 26 11.94 13.94 -5.63
C SER A 26 12.44 12.51 -5.87
N MET A 27 11.53 11.53 -5.96
CA MET A 27 11.89 10.12 -6.19
C MET A 27 12.47 9.86 -7.58
N ARG A 28 12.24 10.74 -8.56
CA ARG A 28 12.84 10.60 -9.90
C ARG A 28 14.38 10.68 -9.88
N PHE A 29 14.95 11.42 -8.93
CA PHE A 29 16.40 11.56 -8.84
C PHE A 29 17.11 10.30 -8.34
N VAL A 30 16.39 9.43 -7.63
CA VAL A 30 16.92 8.16 -7.13
C VAL A 30 16.45 6.95 -7.96
N GLY A 31 15.55 7.16 -8.90
CA GLY A 31 14.91 6.10 -9.68
C GLY A 31 15.92 5.29 -10.51
N GLN A 32 16.87 5.97 -11.16
CA GLN A 32 17.91 5.32 -11.95
C GLN A 32 18.84 4.48 -11.05
N ALA A 33 19.33 5.04 -9.96
CA ALA A 33 20.20 4.34 -9.03
C ALA A 33 19.50 3.09 -8.42
N ARG A 34 18.21 3.20 -8.09
CA ARG A 34 17.41 2.04 -7.63
C ARG A 34 17.31 0.93 -8.67
N SER A 35 17.07 1.31 -9.94
CA SER A 35 17.00 0.35 -11.05
C SER A 35 18.32 -0.34 -11.29
N GLU A 36 19.43 0.40 -11.24
CA GLU A 36 20.78 -0.13 -11.45
C GLU A 36 21.23 -1.05 -10.30
N MET A 37 20.86 -0.73 -9.05
CA MET A 37 21.20 -1.57 -7.90
C MET A 37 20.47 -2.92 -7.89
N GLY A 38 19.23 -2.98 -8.37
CA GLY A 38 18.45 -4.21 -8.46
C GLY A 38 18.15 -4.91 -7.13
N ILE A 39 18.39 -4.24 -6.00
CA ILE A 39 18.17 -4.78 -4.64
C ILE A 39 17.13 -3.95 -3.89
N ARG A 40 16.51 -4.56 -2.89
CA ARG A 40 15.61 -3.85 -1.97
C ARG A 40 16.41 -2.93 -1.04
N THR A 41 15.94 -1.70 -0.88
CA THR A 41 16.57 -0.67 -0.05
C THR A 41 15.50 0.06 0.75
N VAL A 42 15.91 0.98 1.61
CA VAL A 42 15.01 1.88 2.35
C VAL A 42 14.04 2.62 1.44
N PHE A 43 14.39 2.88 0.18
CA PHE A 43 13.50 3.51 -0.79
C PHE A 43 12.25 2.70 -1.14
N ASN A 44 12.21 1.41 -0.84
CA ASN A 44 11.03 0.58 -1.02
C ASN A 44 9.95 0.84 0.04
N ILE A 45 10.33 1.42 1.18
CA ILE A 45 9.43 1.73 2.29
C ILE A 45 9.22 3.23 2.51
N LEU A 46 10.05 4.09 1.90
CA LEU A 46 9.91 5.55 2.04
C LEU A 46 8.71 6.12 1.27
N GLY A 47 8.28 5.47 0.19
CA GLY A 47 7.17 5.96 -0.65
C GLY A 47 5.90 6.26 0.16
N PRO A 48 5.34 5.30 0.89
CA PRO A 48 4.18 5.50 1.74
C PRO A 48 4.38 6.55 2.84
N LEU A 49 5.59 6.61 3.42
CA LEU A 49 5.93 7.54 4.49
C LEU A 49 6.09 8.99 4.00
N ALA A 50 6.41 9.17 2.71
CA ALA A 50 6.58 10.47 2.05
C ALA A 50 5.35 10.89 1.24
N ASN A 51 4.16 10.34 1.53
CA ASN A 51 2.93 10.65 0.81
C ASN A 51 2.54 12.12 1.02
N PRO A 52 2.46 12.94 -0.05
CA PRO A 52 2.18 14.37 0.07
C PRO A 52 0.71 14.70 0.38
N SER A 53 -0.20 13.73 0.33
CA SER A 53 -1.64 13.96 0.57
C SER A 53 -1.97 14.41 2.00
N GLY A 54 -1.08 14.18 2.97
CA GLY A 54 -1.36 14.48 4.38
C GLY A 54 -2.53 13.66 4.95
N ALA A 55 -2.77 12.46 4.41
CA ALA A 55 -3.87 11.59 4.81
C ALA A 55 -3.82 11.27 6.31
N LYS A 56 -5.01 11.29 6.96
CA LYS A 56 -5.14 10.99 8.39
C LYS A 56 -5.37 9.51 8.66
N GLY A 57 -5.85 8.78 7.65
CA GLY A 57 -6.02 7.32 7.65
C GLY A 57 -5.29 6.72 6.47
N MET A 58 -4.56 5.62 6.68
CA MET A 58 -3.76 4.98 5.62
C MET A 58 -3.85 3.46 5.71
N LEU A 59 -3.86 2.80 4.55
CA LEU A 59 -3.57 1.38 4.40
C LEU A 59 -2.26 1.28 3.62
N VAL A 60 -1.28 0.55 4.15
CA VAL A 60 0.05 0.44 3.56
C VAL A 60 0.51 -1.01 3.55
N GLY A 61 0.85 -1.50 2.38
CA GLY A 61 1.48 -2.80 2.22
C GLY A 61 3.01 -2.75 2.33
N VAL A 62 3.59 -3.75 2.96
CA VAL A 62 5.04 -3.96 3.03
C VAL A 62 5.38 -5.41 2.71
N TYR A 63 6.51 -5.64 2.09
CA TYR A 63 6.93 -6.96 1.59
C TYR A 63 7.42 -7.93 2.67
N ASP A 64 7.64 -7.45 3.89
CA ASP A 64 8.16 -8.25 5.01
C ASP A 64 7.31 -7.97 6.25
N PRO A 65 6.69 -9.02 6.83
CA PRO A 65 5.90 -8.88 8.06
C PRO A 65 6.65 -8.23 9.23
N ALA A 66 7.97 -8.39 9.31
CA ALA A 66 8.79 -7.76 10.36
C ALA A 66 8.83 -6.23 10.27
N LEU A 67 8.45 -5.64 9.13
CA LEU A 67 8.42 -4.19 8.92
C LEU A 67 7.10 -3.57 9.36
N THR A 68 6.03 -4.33 9.55
CA THR A 68 4.68 -3.78 9.77
C THR A 68 4.62 -2.88 11.00
N GLU A 69 5.10 -3.35 12.15
CA GLU A 69 5.07 -2.60 13.42
C GLU A 69 5.97 -1.36 13.39
N ILE A 70 7.16 -1.50 12.78
CA ILE A 70 8.12 -0.39 12.65
C ILE A 70 7.50 0.73 11.82
N ILE A 71 6.93 0.40 10.65
CA ILE A 71 6.32 1.38 9.75
C ILE A 71 5.10 2.01 10.38
N ALA A 72 4.24 1.26 11.06
CA ALA A 72 3.09 1.79 11.79
C ALA A 72 3.53 2.80 12.87
N SER A 73 4.58 2.49 13.62
CA SER A 73 5.15 3.37 14.65
C SER A 73 5.70 4.67 14.05
N VAL A 74 6.44 4.58 12.94
CA VAL A 74 6.97 5.74 12.21
C VAL A 74 5.82 6.62 11.68
N MET A 75 4.77 6.02 11.13
CA MET A 75 3.58 6.76 10.68
C MET A 75 2.93 7.57 11.81
N GLY A 76 2.84 6.98 13.01
CA GLY A 76 2.37 7.69 14.20
C GLY A 76 3.22 8.92 14.54
N GLN A 77 4.55 8.80 14.47
CA GLN A 77 5.49 9.92 14.67
C GLN A 77 5.35 10.99 13.60
N LEU A 78 5.00 10.62 12.37
CA LEU A 78 4.72 11.55 11.26
C LEU A 78 3.32 12.20 11.34
N GLY A 79 2.52 11.88 12.36
CA GLY A 79 1.22 12.52 12.61
C GLY A 79 0.03 11.85 11.93
N VAL A 80 0.20 10.65 11.37
CA VAL A 80 -0.92 9.81 10.92
C VAL A 80 -1.72 9.38 12.15
N LYS A 81 -3.05 9.45 12.06
CA LYS A 81 -3.94 9.15 13.20
C LYS A 81 -4.36 7.69 13.23
N ARG A 82 -4.56 7.10 12.06
CA ARG A 82 -4.93 5.70 11.90
C ARG A 82 -4.19 5.12 10.71
N ALA A 83 -3.58 3.95 10.89
CA ALA A 83 -3.01 3.19 9.78
C ALA A 83 -3.18 1.69 10.00
N LEU A 84 -3.34 0.97 8.92
CA LEU A 84 -3.10 -0.47 8.87
C LEU A 84 -1.86 -0.68 8.01
N VAL A 85 -0.82 -1.25 8.60
CA VAL A 85 0.36 -1.68 7.85
C VAL A 85 0.31 -3.20 7.75
N VAL A 86 0.27 -3.70 6.53
CA VAL A 86 -0.07 -5.09 6.25
C VAL A 86 1.02 -5.81 5.47
N SER A 87 1.15 -7.11 5.68
CA SER A 87 2.01 -7.99 4.90
C SER A 87 1.46 -9.41 4.93
N GLY A 88 1.22 -9.99 3.76
CA GLY A 88 0.88 -11.39 3.62
C GLY A 88 2.01 -12.30 4.11
N ARG A 89 1.68 -13.46 4.68
CA ARG A 89 2.65 -14.51 5.00
C ARG A 89 3.31 -15.12 3.76
N ASP A 90 2.73 -14.85 2.58
CA ASP A 90 3.27 -15.12 1.25
C ASP A 90 4.21 -14.03 0.73
N HIS A 91 4.51 -13.02 1.55
CA HIS A 91 5.30 -11.83 1.23
C HIS A 91 4.64 -10.87 0.22
N MET A 92 3.33 -10.99 0.00
CA MET A 92 2.59 -9.93 -0.69
C MET A 92 2.48 -8.69 0.21
N ASP A 93 2.66 -7.53 -0.39
CA ASP A 93 2.44 -6.22 0.24
C ASP A 93 0.96 -5.80 0.18
N GLU A 94 0.09 -6.78 0.48
CA GLU A 94 -1.38 -6.67 0.40
C GLU A 94 -2.06 -7.43 1.55
N ILE A 95 -3.36 -7.22 1.73
CA ILE A 95 -4.22 -8.16 2.45
C ILE A 95 -4.51 -9.30 1.50
N THR A 96 -3.83 -10.43 1.68
CA THR A 96 -3.86 -11.54 0.75
C THR A 96 -5.03 -12.50 1.00
N LEU A 97 -5.53 -13.11 -0.08
CA LEU A 97 -6.47 -14.25 0.01
C LEU A 97 -5.77 -15.61 -0.03
N SER A 98 -4.43 -15.66 -0.21
CA SER A 98 -3.74 -16.96 -0.32
C SER A 98 -3.29 -17.53 1.02
N THR A 99 -3.22 -16.68 2.06
CA THR A 99 -2.77 -17.07 3.40
C THR A 99 -3.20 -16.02 4.42
N LYS A 100 -2.67 -16.10 5.64
CA LYS A 100 -2.84 -15.06 6.66
C LYS A 100 -2.07 -13.80 6.30
N THR A 101 -2.58 -12.66 6.77
CA THR A 101 -1.93 -11.35 6.69
C THR A 101 -1.58 -10.87 8.10
N VAL A 102 -0.35 -10.44 8.29
CA VAL A 102 0.07 -9.71 9.49
C VAL A 102 -0.37 -8.26 9.35
N VAL A 103 -1.02 -7.74 10.37
CA VAL A 103 -1.53 -6.37 10.43
C VAL A 103 -0.94 -5.67 11.66
N SER A 104 -0.30 -4.53 11.48
CA SER A 104 0.03 -3.62 12.55
C SER A 104 -0.87 -2.40 12.44
N GLU A 105 -1.83 -2.30 13.36
CA GLU A 105 -2.81 -1.21 13.43
C GLU A 105 -2.30 -0.09 14.31
N LEU A 106 -2.16 1.10 13.73
CA LEU A 106 -1.96 2.35 14.46
C LEU A 106 -3.32 2.99 14.73
N LYS A 107 -3.61 3.21 16.00
CA LYS A 107 -4.82 3.91 16.44
C LYS A 107 -4.49 4.80 17.63
N GLU A 108 -4.72 6.10 17.50
CA GLU A 108 -4.55 7.09 18.57
C GLU A 108 -3.17 7.02 19.27
N GLY A 109 -2.11 6.79 18.48
CA GLY A 109 -0.73 6.72 18.95
C GLY A 109 -0.30 5.36 19.52
N THR A 110 -1.19 4.38 19.56
CA THR A 110 -0.89 3.00 19.96
C THR A 110 -0.79 2.10 18.75
N VAL A 111 0.18 1.20 18.72
CA VAL A 111 0.32 0.17 17.67
C VAL A 111 0.00 -1.18 18.28
N GLU A 112 -0.90 -1.92 17.64
CA GLU A 112 -1.23 -3.30 17.98
C GLU A 112 -0.97 -4.18 16.74
N THR A 113 -0.31 -5.33 16.94
CA THR A 113 -0.02 -6.27 15.84
C THR A 113 -0.79 -7.57 16.04
N TYR A 114 -1.50 -7.99 15.00
CA TYR A 114 -2.30 -9.21 14.97
C TYR A 114 -2.30 -9.85 13.58
N GLU A 115 -2.93 -11.00 13.45
CA GLU A 115 -3.12 -11.66 12.15
C GLU A 115 -4.60 -11.70 11.81
N ILE A 116 -4.89 -11.59 10.52
CA ILE A 116 -6.20 -11.85 9.93
C ILE A 116 -6.06 -12.95 8.88
N ALA A 117 -7.14 -13.68 8.65
CA ALA A 117 -7.23 -14.71 7.62
C ALA A 117 -8.41 -14.43 6.67
N PRO A 118 -8.39 -14.92 5.43
CA PRO A 118 -9.52 -14.77 4.50
C PRO A 118 -10.85 -15.22 5.10
N GLU A 119 -10.82 -16.29 5.88
CA GLU A 119 -11.99 -16.91 6.53
C GLU A 119 -12.65 -15.98 7.55
N ASP A 120 -11.91 -15.07 8.17
CA ASP A 120 -12.44 -14.08 9.12
C ASP A 120 -13.43 -13.12 8.44
N PHE A 121 -13.34 -12.99 7.12
CA PHE A 121 -14.20 -12.16 6.27
C PHE A 121 -15.15 -12.98 5.37
N GLY A 122 -15.24 -14.29 5.59
CA GLY A 122 -16.10 -15.18 4.81
C GLY A 122 -15.56 -15.57 3.44
N PHE A 123 -14.30 -15.27 3.16
CA PHE A 123 -13.63 -15.73 1.94
C PHE A 123 -12.97 -17.08 2.15
N LYS A 124 -12.75 -17.81 1.06
CA LYS A 124 -11.93 -19.03 1.07
C LYS A 124 -10.50 -18.67 0.70
N THR A 125 -9.55 -19.37 1.29
CA THR A 125 -8.16 -19.32 0.83
C THR A 125 -8.08 -19.81 -0.62
N VAL A 126 -7.36 -19.07 -1.46
CA VAL A 126 -7.14 -19.37 -2.89
C VAL A 126 -5.65 -19.57 -3.17
N ASP A 127 -5.32 -20.15 -4.33
CA ASP A 127 -3.93 -20.26 -4.75
C ASP A 127 -3.36 -18.86 -5.09
N LEU A 128 -2.12 -18.62 -4.72
CA LEU A 128 -1.44 -17.35 -5.01
C LEU A 128 -1.43 -17.04 -6.52
N ALA A 129 -1.40 -18.04 -7.37
CA ALA A 129 -1.48 -17.89 -8.81
C ALA A 129 -2.79 -17.23 -9.29
N GLU A 130 -3.89 -17.38 -8.53
CA GLU A 130 -5.18 -16.77 -8.85
C GLU A 130 -5.19 -15.26 -8.57
N LEU A 131 -4.25 -14.77 -7.77
CA LEU A 131 -4.11 -13.34 -7.43
C LEU A 131 -3.20 -12.58 -8.39
N GLN A 132 -2.58 -13.29 -9.35
CA GLN A 132 -1.69 -12.64 -10.31
C GLN A 132 -2.48 -11.84 -11.33
N GLY A 133 -2.09 -10.57 -11.49
CA GLY A 133 -2.55 -9.74 -12.58
C GLY A 133 -1.89 -10.11 -13.91
N GLY A 134 -2.32 -9.44 -14.96
CA GLY A 134 -1.80 -9.58 -16.31
C GLY A 134 -1.19 -8.29 -16.86
N THR A 135 -1.37 -8.07 -18.15
CA THR A 135 -0.99 -6.81 -18.82
C THR A 135 -1.78 -5.62 -18.26
N ALA A 136 -1.34 -4.41 -18.55
CA ALA A 136 -2.06 -3.19 -18.13
C ALA A 136 -3.52 -3.16 -18.63
N ALA A 137 -3.78 -3.71 -19.82
CA ALA A 137 -5.14 -3.77 -20.38
C ALA A 137 -6.01 -4.77 -19.61
N GLU A 138 -5.50 -5.97 -19.31
CA GLU A 138 -6.20 -6.99 -18.52
C GLU A 138 -6.49 -6.48 -17.12
N ASN A 139 -5.52 -5.87 -16.45
CA ASN A 139 -5.70 -5.29 -15.11
C ASN A 139 -6.72 -4.14 -15.11
N ALA A 140 -6.81 -3.36 -16.19
CA ALA A 140 -7.84 -2.34 -16.33
C ALA A 140 -9.25 -2.94 -16.43
N GLU A 141 -9.42 -4.07 -17.13
CA GLU A 141 -10.72 -4.79 -17.18
C GLU A 141 -11.10 -5.36 -15.80
N ILE A 142 -10.14 -5.97 -15.08
CA ILE A 142 -10.35 -6.43 -13.70
C ILE A 142 -10.80 -5.27 -12.81
N THR A 143 -10.12 -4.13 -12.87
CA THR A 143 -10.47 -2.95 -12.09
C THR A 143 -11.88 -2.46 -12.41
N ARG A 144 -12.27 -2.39 -13.68
CA ARG A 144 -13.65 -2.00 -14.07
C ARG A 144 -14.73 -2.98 -13.61
N ALA A 145 -14.39 -4.25 -13.47
CA ALA A 145 -15.33 -5.27 -12.99
C ALA A 145 -15.55 -5.18 -11.46
N ILE A 146 -14.61 -4.58 -10.73
CA ILE A 146 -14.68 -4.41 -9.27
C ILE A 146 -15.42 -3.12 -8.90
N LEU A 147 -15.23 -2.04 -9.70
CA LEU A 147 -15.87 -0.74 -9.50
C LEU A 147 -17.30 -0.69 -10.05
#